data_7f931f5410863014a9d5de784af7389b
#
_entry.id   7f931f5410863014a9d5de784af7389b
#
_cell.length_a   1.000
_cell.length_b   1.000
_cell.length_c   1.000
_cell.angle_alpha   90.00
_cell.angle_beta   90.00
_cell.angle_gamma   90.00
#
_symmetry.space_group_name_H-M   'P 1'
#
loop_
_entity.id
_entity.type
_entity.pdbx_description
1 polymer ?
#
loop_
_entity_poly.entity_id
_entity_poly.type
_entity_poly.pdbx_seq_one_letter_code
_entity_poly.pdbx_strand_id
1 'polypeptide(L)'
;MPDEKPDEVPDIYCDGVGMGLTPYDVMITLLRRPPVPGAEGKPVRVGTIRMSLEHAKVFAIMLRKHLKTYEDTTGQIPMHPDLMKELGISKAEDW
;
A
#
# COMPACT_ATOMS: atom_id res chain seq x y z
N MET A 1 9.39 -23.44 10.13
CA MET A 1 8.53 -22.96 9.92
C MET A 1 7.67 -23.65 9.41
N PRO A 2 7.15 -23.89 9.58
CA PRO A 2 6.55 -24.75 9.29
C PRO A 2 5.46 -24.91 8.78
N ASP A 3 4.93 -25.19 8.78
CA ASP A 3 3.83 -25.95 8.59
C ASP A 3 2.65 -25.16 8.22
N GLU A 4 2.77 -23.88 7.76
CA GLU A 4 1.66 -23.13 7.27
C GLU A 4 1.34 -23.58 5.87
N LYS A 5 0.14 -24.03 5.68
CA LYS A 5 -0.34 -24.36 4.35
C LYS A 5 -0.65 -23.08 3.61
N PRO A 6 -0.35 -22.98 2.31
CA PRO A 6 -0.60 -21.74 1.55
C PRO A 6 -2.05 -21.27 1.61
N ASP A 7 -3.03 -22.19 1.71
CA ASP A 7 -4.43 -21.83 1.77
C ASP A 7 -4.86 -21.29 3.14
N GLU A 8 -3.99 -21.41 4.16
CA GLU A 8 -4.25 -20.87 5.48
C GLU A 8 -3.62 -19.48 5.65
N VAL A 9 -2.85 -19.02 4.69
CA VAL A 9 -2.19 -17.74 4.75
C VAL A 9 -3.09 -16.69 4.13
N PRO A 10 -3.34 -15.57 4.81
CA PRO A 10 -4.20 -14.52 4.25
C PRO A 10 -3.65 -13.96 2.95
N ASP A 11 -4.54 -13.78 1.99
CA ASP A 11 -4.22 -13.15 0.72
C ASP A 11 -5.18 -11.98 0.61
N ILE A 12 -4.69 -10.77 0.84
CA ILE A 12 -5.52 -9.60 1.01
C ILE A 12 -5.29 -8.61 -0.11
N TYR A 13 -6.36 -8.23 -0.79
CA TYR A 13 -6.33 -7.11 -1.71
C TYR A 13 -6.80 -5.86 -0.95
N CYS A 14 -6.06 -4.76 -1.10
CA CYS A 14 -6.49 -3.48 -0.56
C CYS A 14 -6.26 -2.39 -1.60
N ASP A 15 -7.08 -1.37 -1.57
CA ASP A 15 -6.95 -0.21 -2.44
C ASP A 15 -6.91 1.10 -1.63
N GLY A 16 -6.72 0.99 -0.34
CA GLY A 16 -6.49 2.12 0.54
C GLY A 16 -5.69 1.68 1.74
N VAL A 17 -4.96 2.59 2.34
CA VAL A 17 -4.18 2.32 3.53
C VAL A 17 -4.28 3.49 4.49
N GLY A 18 -4.28 3.16 5.79
CA GLY A 18 -4.05 4.15 6.83
C GLY A 18 -2.74 3.82 7.51
N MET A 19 -2.06 4.80 8.04
CA MET A 19 -0.77 4.57 8.70
C MET A 19 -0.72 5.28 10.03
N GLY A 20 -0.16 4.58 11.01
CA GLY A 20 0.16 5.16 12.30
C GLY A 20 1.59 4.83 12.66
N LEU A 21 2.31 5.79 13.22
CA LEU A 21 3.67 5.58 13.64
C LEU A 21 3.81 5.86 15.12
N THR A 22 4.55 4.98 15.79
CA THR A 22 5.00 5.22 17.15
C THR A 22 6.52 5.29 17.11
N PRO A 23 7.18 5.61 18.22
CA PRO A 23 8.65 5.55 18.24
C PRO A 23 9.22 4.15 18.04
N TYR A 24 8.39 3.12 18.07
CA TYR A 24 8.85 1.74 18.00
C TYR A 24 8.37 0.98 16.77
N ASP A 25 7.24 1.36 16.19
CA ASP A 25 6.69 0.58 15.09
C ASP A 25 5.83 1.43 14.15
N VAL A 26 5.51 0.81 13.04
CA VAL A 26 4.56 1.34 12.06
C VAL A 26 3.38 0.38 12.02
N MET A 27 2.17 0.93 12.04
CA MET A 27 0.96 0.15 11.83
C MET A 27 0.33 0.58 10.52
N ILE A 28 0.12 -0.37 9.63
CA ILE A 28 -0.52 -0.11 8.35
C ILE A 28 -1.88 -0.79 8.36
N THR A 29 -2.94 0.01 8.27
CA THR A 29 -4.29 -0.52 8.20
C THR A 29 -4.65 -0.67 6.73
N LEU A 30 -5.01 -1.88 6.33
CA LEU A 30 -5.37 -2.19 4.95
C LEU A 30 -6.87 -2.01 4.79
N LEU A 31 -7.25 -1.22 3.80
CA LEU A 31 -8.65 -0.84 3.57
C LEU A 31 -9.07 -1.23 2.17
N ARG A 32 -10.36 -1.52 2.03
CA ARG A 32 -10.95 -1.77 0.73
C ARG A 32 -12.15 -0.86 0.56
N ARG A 33 -12.22 -0.20 -0.59
CA ARG A 33 -13.32 0.69 -0.90
C ARG A 33 -14.58 -0.10 -1.18
N PRO A 34 -15.77 0.51 -1.00
CA PRO A 34 -17.01 -0.14 -1.37
C PRO A 34 -16.99 -0.54 -2.85
N PRO A 35 -17.58 -1.69 -3.20
CA PRO A 35 -17.51 -2.20 -4.58
C PRO A 35 -18.34 -1.39 -5.57
N VAL A 36 -19.29 -0.59 -5.10
CA VAL A 36 -20.17 0.17 -5.99
C VAL A 36 -19.81 1.65 -5.88
N PRO A 37 -19.38 2.28 -6.99
CA PRO A 37 -19.10 3.71 -6.97
C PRO A 37 -20.34 4.50 -6.60
N GLY A 38 -20.18 5.45 -5.68
CA GLY A 38 -21.29 6.24 -5.19
C GLY A 38 -22.11 5.58 -4.12
N ALA A 39 -21.82 4.33 -3.78
CA ALA A 39 -22.48 3.70 -2.67
C ALA A 39 -22.02 4.38 -1.39
N GLU A 40 -22.96 4.68 -0.53
CA GLU A 40 -22.61 5.22 0.74
C GLU A 40 -22.01 4.11 1.55
N GLY A 41 -20.78 4.17 1.81
CA GLY A 41 -20.13 3.18 2.62
C GLY A 41 -18.74 3.63 2.93
N LYS A 42 -18.35 3.43 4.16
CA LYS A 42 -16.99 3.68 4.57
C LYS A 42 -16.11 2.56 4.05
N PRO A 43 -14.82 2.84 3.78
CA PRO A 43 -13.90 1.77 3.45
C PRO A 43 -13.90 0.71 4.56
N VAL A 44 -13.79 -0.54 4.15
CA VAL A 44 -13.78 -1.67 5.08
C VAL A 44 -12.36 -2.02 5.43
N ARG A 45 -12.07 -2.15 6.71
CA ARG A 45 -10.77 -2.61 7.15
C ARG A 45 -10.67 -4.12 6.92
N VAL A 46 -9.68 -4.54 6.15
CA VAL A 46 -9.51 -5.94 5.81
C VAL A 46 -8.28 -6.56 6.48
N GLY A 47 -7.42 -5.76 7.05
CA GLY A 47 -6.28 -6.29 7.78
C GLY A 47 -5.44 -5.17 8.37
N THR A 48 -4.47 -5.56 9.18
CA THR A 48 -3.51 -4.64 9.78
C THR A 48 -2.15 -5.31 9.75
N ILE A 49 -1.13 -4.56 9.37
CA ILE A 49 0.24 -5.02 9.38
C ILE A 49 1.02 -4.15 10.34
N ARG A 50 1.85 -4.76 11.17
CA ARG A 50 2.75 -4.03 12.07
C ARG A 50 4.17 -4.45 11.79
N MET A 51 5.08 -3.49 11.80
CA MET A 51 6.49 -3.78 11.58
C MET A 51 7.34 -2.73 12.28
N SER A 52 8.61 -3.06 12.54
CA SER A 52 9.53 -2.11 13.14
C SER A 52 9.76 -0.93 12.20
N LEU A 53 10.24 0.17 12.73
CA LEU A 53 10.55 1.34 11.91
C LEU A 53 11.62 1.01 10.87
N GLU A 54 12.64 0.26 11.26
CA GLU A 54 13.68 -0.13 10.33
C GLU A 54 13.13 -0.99 9.20
N HIS A 55 12.31 -1.98 9.54
CA HIS A 55 11.73 -2.85 8.52
C HIS A 55 10.79 -2.08 7.60
N ALA A 56 10.03 -1.14 8.14
CA ALA A 56 9.15 -0.30 7.31
C ALA A 56 9.97 0.50 6.29
N LYS A 57 11.14 0.99 6.70
CA LYS A 57 12.02 1.70 5.79
C LYS A 57 12.56 0.79 4.70
N VAL A 58 12.99 -0.42 5.08
CA VAL A 58 13.46 -1.42 4.13
C VAL A 58 12.34 -1.78 3.15
N PHE A 59 11.14 -2.01 3.66
CA PHE A 59 9.99 -2.34 2.84
C PHE A 59 9.69 -1.23 1.83
N ALA A 60 9.70 0.02 2.27
CA ALA A 60 9.42 1.15 1.41
C ALA A 60 10.46 1.26 0.28
N ILE A 61 11.72 1.05 0.61
CA ILE A 61 12.79 1.10 -0.40
C ILE A 61 12.65 -0.04 -1.40
N MET A 62 12.40 -1.24 -0.92
CA MET A 62 12.23 -2.40 -1.80
C MET A 62 11.03 -2.22 -2.73
N LEU A 63 9.91 -1.78 -2.19
CA LEU A 63 8.71 -1.56 -2.99
C LEU A 63 8.97 -0.52 -4.08
N ARG A 64 9.60 0.60 -3.69
CA ARG A 64 9.91 1.64 -4.65
C ARG A 64 10.81 1.14 -5.77
N LYS A 65 11.84 0.38 -5.43
CA LYS A 65 12.75 -0.16 -6.43
C LYS A 65 12.05 -1.08 -7.42
N HIS A 66 11.18 -1.95 -6.91
CA HIS A 66 10.44 -2.86 -7.78
C HIS A 66 9.49 -2.11 -8.72
N LEU A 67 8.80 -1.10 -8.20
CA LEU A 67 7.90 -0.31 -9.03
C LEU A 67 8.65 0.51 -10.07
N LYS A 68 9.82 1.06 -9.71
CA LYS A 68 10.65 1.79 -10.68
C LYS A 68 11.15 0.86 -11.79
N THR A 69 11.56 -0.34 -11.45
CA THR A 69 11.97 -1.33 -12.45
C THR A 69 10.83 -1.69 -13.38
N TYR A 70 9.63 -1.85 -12.82
CA TYR A 70 8.44 -2.11 -13.61
C TYR A 70 8.18 -0.96 -14.59
N GLU A 71 8.28 0.29 -14.14
CA GLU A 71 8.06 1.45 -15.00
C GLU A 71 9.12 1.52 -16.11
N ASP A 72 10.35 1.17 -15.81
CA ASP A 72 11.44 1.19 -16.81
C ASP A 72 11.20 0.17 -17.93
N THR A 73 10.57 -0.97 -17.60
CA THR A 73 10.35 -2.00 -18.59
C THR A 73 9.01 -1.90 -19.28
N THR A 74 7.99 -1.46 -18.63
CA THR A 74 6.60 -1.55 -19.11
C THR A 74 6.00 -0.19 -19.41
N GLY A 75 6.53 0.86 -18.82
CA GLY A 75 5.99 2.21 -18.94
C GLY A 75 5.49 2.74 -17.60
N GLN A 76 5.27 4.03 -17.56
CA GLN A 76 4.92 4.70 -16.32
C GLN A 76 3.56 4.25 -15.82
N ILE A 77 3.47 3.97 -14.54
CA ILE A 77 2.21 3.62 -13.88
C ILE A 77 1.36 4.89 -13.80
N PRO A 78 0.17 4.89 -14.41
CA PRO A 78 -0.65 6.10 -14.40
C PRO A 78 -1.20 6.37 -13.00
N MET A 79 -1.28 7.66 -12.66
CA MET A 79 -1.88 8.09 -11.41
C MET A 79 -2.87 9.21 -11.70
N HIS A 80 -4.01 9.16 -11.02
CA HIS A 80 -5.02 10.19 -11.15
C HIS A 80 -4.47 11.53 -10.62
N PRO A 81 -4.71 12.65 -11.32
CA PRO A 81 -4.17 13.95 -10.88
C PRO A 81 -4.58 14.35 -9.46
N ASP A 82 -5.79 14.02 -9.04
CA ASP A 82 -6.24 14.36 -7.68
C ASP A 82 -5.45 13.59 -6.63
N LEU A 83 -5.09 12.36 -6.92
CA LEU A 83 -4.31 11.54 -6.02
C LEU A 83 -2.87 12.08 -5.93
N MET A 84 -2.30 12.48 -7.04
CA MET A 84 -0.97 13.09 -7.05
C MET A 84 -0.96 14.35 -6.18
N LYS A 85 -2.00 15.16 -6.28
CA LYS A 85 -2.12 16.37 -5.49
C LYS A 85 -2.19 16.06 -4.00
N GLU A 86 -2.98 15.05 -3.63
CA GLU A 86 -3.06 14.63 -2.23
C GLU A 86 -1.72 14.14 -1.70
N LEU A 87 -0.93 13.49 -2.54
CA LEU A 87 0.37 12.97 -2.15
C LEU A 87 1.48 14.00 -2.24
N GLY A 88 1.19 15.21 -2.75
CA GLY A 88 2.16 16.29 -2.83
C GLY A 88 3.19 16.09 -3.93
N ILE A 89 2.88 15.33 -4.98
CA ILE A 89 3.79 15.14 -6.10
C ILE A 89 3.25 15.87 -7.32
N SER A 90 4.14 16.53 -8.07
CA SER A 90 3.73 17.30 -9.23
C SER A 90 3.78 16.48 -10.51
N LYS A 91 4.64 15.51 -10.58
CA LYS A 91 4.77 14.64 -11.76
C LYS A 91 4.78 13.20 -11.32
N ALA A 92 4.24 12.32 -12.15
CA ALA A 92 4.15 10.90 -11.80
C ALA A 92 5.51 10.22 -11.62
N GLU A 93 6.58 10.81 -12.14
CA GLU A 93 7.91 10.26 -11.96
C GLU A 93 8.63 10.78 -10.72
N ASP A 94 8.04 11.70 -9.99
CA ASP A 94 8.71 12.37 -8.86
C ASP A 94 8.46 11.66 -7.53
N TRP A 95 8.68 10.39 -7.49
CA TRP A 95 8.48 9.63 -6.25
C TRP A 95 9.68 8.67 -5.99
#